data_5a9798a872898ccd11b4870bd2c7c3be
#
_entry.id   5a9798a872898ccd11b4870bd2c7c3be
#
_cell.length_a   1.000
_cell.length_b   1.000
_cell.length_c   1.000
_cell.angle_alpha   90.00
_cell.angle_beta   90.00
_cell.angle_gamma   90.00
#
_symmetry.space_group_name_H-M   'P 1'
#
loop_
_entity.id
_entity.type
_entity.pdbx_description
1 polymer ?
#
loop_
_entity_poly.entity_id
_entity_poly.type
_entity_poly.pdbx_seq_one_letter_code
_entity_poly.pdbx_strand_id
1 'polypeptide(L)'
;DALAQLWTTTDKDAETVISQEANLIALGKNVATIDNKNSAMLELTEQLATLKLQGGAASREIASSSQLVMLTQRIAKNASALLVGDEINPEVAFLLGKDTNAFRDILGGLSKGSNDAESRSKLDSLDVAFKEYQGAISSILGNMQPLVLSKQAGSRIFRESEELLKATDNLSVG
;
A
#
# COMPACT_ATOMS: atom_id res chain seq x y z
N ASP A 1 -18.25 -27.86 26.52
CA ASP A 1 -19.25 -26.80 26.60
C ASP A 1 -19.03 -25.78 25.50
N ALA A 2 -20.07 -25.54 24.68
CA ALA A 2 -19.99 -24.62 23.52
C ALA A 2 -19.63 -23.19 23.92
N LEU A 3 -20.15 -22.68 25.05
CA LEU A 3 -19.86 -21.35 25.56
C LEU A 3 -18.39 -21.21 25.98
N ALA A 4 -17.83 -22.21 26.66
CA ALA A 4 -16.44 -22.23 27.07
C ALA A 4 -15.48 -22.27 25.86
N GLN A 5 -15.84 -23.03 24.82
CA GLN A 5 -15.08 -23.07 23.57
C GLN A 5 -15.12 -21.73 22.84
N LEU A 6 -16.29 -21.09 22.83
CA LEU A 6 -16.47 -19.78 22.20
C LEU A 6 -15.62 -18.72 22.91
N TRP A 7 -15.60 -18.68 24.25
CA TRP A 7 -14.75 -17.80 25.04
C TRP A 7 -13.26 -18.03 24.76
N THR A 8 -12.81 -19.29 24.70
CA THR A 8 -11.40 -19.62 24.41
C THR A 8 -10.99 -19.13 23.02
N THR A 9 -11.84 -19.30 22.00
CA THR A 9 -11.58 -18.82 20.64
C THR A 9 -11.53 -17.31 20.59
N THR A 10 -12.46 -16.62 21.26
CA THR A 10 -12.50 -15.15 21.33
C THR A 10 -11.26 -14.59 22.01
N ASP A 11 -10.78 -15.19 23.10
CA ASP A 11 -9.55 -14.78 23.78
C ASP A 11 -8.33 -14.91 22.88
N LYS A 12 -8.19 -16.01 22.14
CA LYS A 12 -7.09 -16.21 21.17
C LYS A 12 -7.14 -15.19 20.06
N ASP A 13 -8.31 -14.87 19.53
CA ASP A 13 -8.48 -13.89 18.48
C ASP A 13 -8.17 -12.48 19.00
N ALA A 14 -8.54 -12.16 20.24
CA ALA A 14 -8.19 -10.89 20.89
C ALA A 14 -6.68 -10.75 21.08
N GLU A 15 -5.98 -11.79 21.53
CA GLU A 15 -4.52 -11.80 21.64
C GLU A 15 -3.86 -11.59 20.27
N THR A 16 -4.36 -12.23 19.21
CA THR A 16 -3.87 -12.06 17.85
C THR A 16 -4.04 -10.61 17.38
N VAL A 17 -5.18 -9.99 17.63
CA VAL A 17 -5.43 -8.58 17.28
C VAL A 17 -4.47 -7.67 18.03
N ILE A 18 -4.29 -7.84 19.33
CA ILE A 18 -3.39 -7.04 20.17
C ILE A 18 -1.94 -7.20 19.68
N SER A 19 -1.49 -8.43 19.44
CA SER A 19 -0.12 -8.70 18.95
C SER A 19 0.15 -8.14 17.56
N GLN A 20 -0.88 -7.97 16.74
CA GLN A 20 -0.78 -7.45 15.37
C GLN A 20 -1.16 -5.97 15.23
N GLU A 21 -1.58 -5.31 16.32
CA GLU A 21 -1.97 -3.90 16.30
C GLU A 21 -0.85 -3.01 15.75
N ALA A 22 0.40 -3.28 16.13
CA ALA A 22 1.57 -2.55 15.64
C ALA A 22 1.72 -2.67 14.12
N ASN A 23 1.39 -3.83 13.52
CA ASN A 23 1.44 -4.04 12.08
C ASN A 23 0.33 -3.25 11.35
N LEU A 24 -0.85 -3.15 11.93
CA LEU A 24 -1.96 -2.35 11.37
C LEU A 24 -1.64 -0.85 11.43
N ILE A 25 -1.05 -0.38 12.53
CA ILE A 25 -0.58 1.00 12.67
C ILE A 25 0.52 1.28 11.65
N ALA A 26 1.46 0.37 11.47
CA ALA A 26 2.52 0.50 10.47
C ALA A 26 1.97 0.54 9.04
N LEU A 27 0.94 -0.27 8.72
CA LEU A 27 0.24 -0.20 7.43
C LEU A 27 -0.34 1.20 7.20
N GLY A 28 -1.07 1.74 8.18
CA GLY A 28 -1.65 3.07 8.11
C GLY A 28 -0.59 4.16 7.89
N LYS A 29 0.54 4.10 8.60
CA LYS A 29 1.66 5.03 8.43
C LYS A 29 2.31 4.92 7.06
N ASN A 30 2.51 3.71 6.55
CA ASN A 30 3.11 3.48 5.23
C ASN A 30 2.19 3.98 4.11
N VAL A 31 0.89 3.75 4.21
CA VAL A 31 -0.07 4.29 3.24
C VAL A 31 -0.12 5.81 3.32
N ALA A 32 -0.08 6.40 4.52
CA ALA A 32 0.00 7.86 4.70
C ALA A 32 1.27 8.44 4.06
N THR A 33 2.42 7.77 4.17
CA THR A 33 3.66 8.17 3.50
C THR A 33 3.47 8.19 1.98
N ILE A 34 2.85 7.17 1.41
CA ILE A 34 2.55 7.09 -0.02
C ILE A 34 1.64 8.25 -0.44
N ASP A 35 0.56 8.49 0.29
CA ASP A 35 -0.39 9.57 0.00
C ASP A 35 0.27 10.95 0.10
N ASN A 36 1.08 11.19 1.11
CA ASN A 36 1.78 12.47 1.32
C ASN A 36 2.81 12.74 0.21
N LYS A 37 3.46 11.71 -0.31
CA LYS A 37 4.45 11.84 -1.38
C LYS A 37 3.83 11.82 -2.77
N ASN A 38 2.61 11.32 -2.91
CA ASN A 38 1.97 11.13 -4.21
C ASN A 38 1.84 12.42 -5.01
N SER A 39 1.42 13.52 -4.38
CA SER A 39 1.25 14.80 -5.05
C SER A 39 2.58 15.33 -5.61
N ALA A 40 3.65 15.24 -4.82
CA ALA A 40 4.99 15.67 -5.24
C ALA A 40 5.52 14.79 -6.38
N MET A 41 5.35 13.48 -6.28
CA MET A 41 5.76 12.55 -7.34
C MET A 41 4.97 12.75 -8.62
N LEU A 42 3.66 12.95 -8.51
CA LEU A 42 2.82 13.23 -9.67
C LEU A 42 3.24 14.52 -10.37
N GLU A 43 3.44 15.59 -9.62
CA GLU A 43 3.92 16.88 -10.17
C GLU A 43 5.29 16.73 -10.85
N LEU A 44 6.24 16.07 -10.21
CA LEU A 44 7.59 15.85 -10.77
C LEU A 44 7.55 14.99 -12.03
N THR A 45 6.74 13.94 -12.07
CA THR A 45 6.60 13.07 -13.25
C THR A 45 5.91 13.80 -14.40
N GLU A 46 4.90 14.60 -14.12
CA GLU A 46 4.24 15.44 -15.14
C GLU A 46 5.18 16.50 -15.71
N GLN A 47 5.95 17.17 -14.86
CA GLN A 47 6.96 18.14 -15.29
C GLN A 47 8.04 17.49 -16.15
N LEU A 48 8.50 16.31 -15.76
CA LEU A 48 9.47 15.55 -16.55
C LEU A 48 8.90 15.15 -17.91
N ALA A 49 7.68 14.66 -17.96
CA ALA A 49 7.00 14.30 -19.22
C ALA A 49 6.86 15.51 -20.14
N THR A 50 6.51 16.68 -19.59
CA THR A 50 6.40 17.93 -20.33
C THR A 50 7.77 18.38 -20.88
N LEU A 51 8.83 18.31 -20.07
CA LEU A 51 10.18 18.63 -20.51
C LEU A 51 10.65 17.74 -21.66
N LYS A 52 10.39 16.44 -21.58
CA LYS A 52 10.73 15.49 -22.64
C LYS A 52 9.98 15.77 -23.94
N LEU A 53 8.69 16.08 -23.83
CA LEU A 53 7.86 16.42 -24.98
C LEU A 53 8.32 17.73 -25.64
N GLN A 54 8.51 18.79 -24.87
CA GLN A 54 8.93 20.12 -25.38
C GLN A 54 10.38 20.14 -25.91
N GLY A 55 11.25 19.35 -25.27
CA GLY A 55 12.65 19.23 -25.66
C GLY A 55 12.91 18.38 -26.91
N GLY A 56 11.83 17.80 -27.49
CA GLY A 56 11.96 16.96 -28.68
C GLY A 56 12.73 15.68 -28.42
N ALA A 57 12.61 15.12 -27.22
CA ALA A 57 13.23 13.85 -26.86
C ALA A 57 12.71 12.70 -27.75
N ALA A 58 13.45 11.59 -27.78
CA ALA A 58 13.03 10.40 -28.50
C ALA A 58 11.65 9.91 -28.01
N SER A 59 10.84 9.40 -28.91
CA SER A 59 9.48 8.90 -28.60
C SER A 59 9.47 7.92 -27.44
N ARG A 60 10.51 7.11 -27.30
CA ARG A 60 10.69 6.17 -26.20
C ARG A 60 10.83 6.87 -24.84
N GLU A 61 11.57 7.96 -24.76
CA GLU A 61 11.73 8.72 -23.52
C GLU A 61 10.47 9.46 -23.14
N ILE A 62 9.75 10.00 -24.14
CA ILE A 62 8.43 10.64 -23.92
C ILE A 62 7.44 9.60 -23.37
N ALA A 63 7.37 8.43 -23.99
CA ALA A 63 6.49 7.35 -23.53
C ALA A 63 6.86 6.86 -22.11
N SER A 64 8.16 6.70 -21.82
CA SER A 64 8.64 6.29 -20.49
C SER A 64 8.29 7.30 -19.41
N SER A 65 8.47 8.59 -19.67
CA SER A 65 8.10 9.63 -18.71
C SER A 65 6.60 9.71 -18.48
N SER A 66 5.78 9.51 -19.50
CA SER A 66 4.33 9.43 -19.38
C SER A 66 3.88 8.18 -18.58
N GLN A 67 4.58 7.07 -18.72
CA GLN A 67 4.35 5.87 -17.92
C GLN A 67 4.61 6.13 -16.43
N LEU A 68 5.58 6.92 -16.06
CA LEU A 68 5.82 7.29 -14.65
C LEU A 68 4.62 8.02 -14.05
N VAL A 69 3.98 8.90 -14.81
CA VAL A 69 2.75 9.59 -14.37
C VAL A 69 1.63 8.58 -14.07
N MET A 70 1.39 7.66 -15.00
CA MET A 70 0.35 6.63 -14.84
C MET A 70 0.65 5.71 -13.65
N LEU A 71 1.91 5.26 -13.51
CA LEU A 71 2.32 4.37 -12.42
C LEU A 71 2.18 5.04 -11.06
N THR A 72 2.51 6.33 -10.94
CA THR A 72 2.32 7.09 -9.69
C THR A 72 0.87 7.06 -9.24
N GLN A 73 -0.07 7.31 -10.14
CA GLN A 73 -1.50 7.27 -9.84
C GLN A 73 -1.97 5.87 -9.46
N ARG A 74 -1.54 4.86 -10.18
CA ARG A 74 -1.95 3.47 -9.97
C ARG A 74 -1.40 2.89 -8.66
N ILE A 75 -0.15 3.20 -8.32
CA ILE A 75 0.45 2.79 -7.04
C ILE A 75 -0.32 3.41 -5.87
N ALA A 76 -0.62 4.70 -5.92
CA ALA A 76 -1.38 5.38 -4.87
C ALA A 76 -2.77 4.78 -4.69
N LYS A 77 -3.47 4.50 -5.77
CA LYS A 77 -4.78 3.85 -5.76
C LYS A 77 -4.72 2.47 -5.10
N ASN A 78 -3.77 1.64 -5.48
CA ASN A 78 -3.62 0.28 -4.94
C ASN A 78 -3.18 0.29 -3.47
N ALA A 79 -2.31 1.22 -3.08
CA ALA A 79 -1.92 1.37 -1.67
C ALA A 79 -3.11 1.74 -0.79
N SER A 80 -3.93 2.70 -1.22
CA SER A 80 -5.15 3.09 -0.51
C SER A 80 -6.15 1.96 -0.44
N ALA A 81 -6.26 1.13 -1.47
CA ALA A 81 -7.15 -0.01 -1.51
C ALA A 81 -6.82 -1.08 -0.44
N LEU A 82 -5.58 -1.15 0.04
CA LEU A 82 -5.19 -2.07 1.12
C LEU A 82 -5.83 -1.72 2.48
N LEU A 83 -6.27 -0.48 2.68
CA LEU A 83 -6.95 -0.04 3.91
C LEU A 83 -8.45 -0.31 3.88
N VAL A 84 -9.01 -0.62 2.71
CA VAL A 84 -10.44 -0.82 2.52
C VAL A 84 -10.79 -2.30 2.64
N GLY A 85 -11.87 -2.60 3.37
CA GLY A 85 -12.37 -3.96 3.54
C GLY A 85 -11.70 -4.73 4.68
N ASP A 86 -12.20 -5.94 4.93
CA ASP A 86 -11.78 -6.81 6.02
C ASP A 86 -10.60 -7.70 5.64
N GLU A 87 -10.39 -7.90 4.36
CA GLU A 87 -9.35 -8.76 3.82
C GLU A 87 -8.39 -7.97 2.94
N ILE A 88 -7.11 -8.34 2.98
CA ILE A 88 -6.10 -7.83 2.08
C ILE A 88 -6.16 -8.65 0.79
N ASN A 89 -6.46 -7.97 -0.32
CA ASN A 89 -6.52 -8.60 -1.63
C ASN A 89 -5.09 -8.89 -2.13
N PRO A 90 -4.72 -10.17 -2.34
CA PRO A 90 -3.38 -10.53 -2.83
C PRO A 90 -3.07 -9.96 -4.21
N GLU A 91 -4.09 -9.77 -5.06
CA GLU A 91 -3.92 -9.19 -6.40
C GLU A 91 -3.51 -7.72 -6.31
N VAL A 92 -4.12 -6.95 -5.41
CA VAL A 92 -3.75 -5.55 -5.16
C VAL A 92 -2.30 -5.44 -4.70
N ALA A 93 -1.88 -6.30 -3.78
CA ALA A 93 -0.50 -6.36 -3.30
C ALA A 93 0.49 -6.73 -4.42
N PHE A 94 0.13 -7.70 -5.25
CA PHE A 94 0.95 -8.10 -6.41
C PHE A 94 1.12 -6.94 -7.40
N LEU A 95 0.03 -6.25 -7.74
CA LEU A 95 0.06 -5.09 -8.63
C LEU A 95 0.88 -3.94 -8.05
N LEU A 96 0.77 -3.69 -6.75
CA LEU A 96 1.56 -2.68 -6.06
C LEU A 96 3.06 -2.95 -6.20
N GLY A 97 3.50 -4.18 -5.98
CA GLY A 97 4.89 -4.60 -6.15
C GLY A 97 5.37 -4.52 -7.60
N LYS A 98 4.55 -4.99 -8.52
CA LYS A 98 4.84 -4.96 -9.97
C LYS A 98 5.00 -3.53 -10.47
N ASP A 99 4.09 -2.63 -10.11
CA ASP A 99 4.12 -1.25 -10.55
C ASP A 99 5.28 -0.47 -9.94
N THR A 100 5.63 -0.75 -8.70
CA THR A 100 6.80 -0.17 -8.04
C THR A 100 8.10 -0.58 -8.72
N ASN A 101 8.24 -1.84 -9.09
CA ASN A 101 9.40 -2.33 -9.83
C ASN A 101 9.48 -1.70 -11.23
N ALA A 102 8.36 -1.59 -11.92
CA ALA A 102 8.29 -0.92 -13.23
C ALA A 102 8.71 0.54 -13.13
N PHE A 103 8.23 1.26 -12.11
CA PHE A 103 8.60 2.64 -11.86
C PHE A 103 10.11 2.79 -11.64
N ARG A 104 10.69 1.95 -10.79
CA ARG A 104 12.13 1.95 -10.54
C ARG A 104 12.94 1.74 -11.81
N ASP A 105 12.56 0.76 -12.63
CA ASP A 105 13.29 0.41 -13.85
C ASP A 105 13.20 1.52 -14.90
N ILE A 106 12.03 2.12 -15.07
CA ILE A 106 11.82 3.25 -15.99
C ILE A 106 12.60 4.48 -15.52
N LEU A 107 12.53 4.81 -14.24
CA LEU A 107 13.27 5.92 -13.64
C LEU A 107 14.78 5.75 -13.86
N GLY A 108 15.31 4.55 -13.62
CA GLY A 108 16.71 4.21 -13.84
C GLY A 108 17.13 4.38 -15.31
N GLY A 109 16.29 3.95 -16.22
CA GLY A 109 16.52 4.12 -17.66
C GLY A 109 16.55 5.58 -18.11
N LEU A 110 15.61 6.39 -17.63
CA LEU A 110 15.57 7.82 -17.90
C LEU A 110 16.76 8.55 -17.30
N SER A 111 17.19 8.18 -16.10
CA SER A 111 18.37 8.77 -15.44
C SER A 111 19.65 8.53 -16.22
N LYS A 112 19.80 7.37 -16.84
CA LYS A 112 20.95 7.04 -17.69
C LYS A 112 20.94 7.76 -19.03
N GLY A 113 19.76 7.99 -19.59
CA GLY A 113 19.57 8.58 -20.92
C GLY A 113 19.48 10.10 -20.94
N SER A 114 19.26 10.76 -19.81
CA SER A 114 19.03 12.21 -19.75
C SER A 114 20.30 12.96 -19.38
N ASN A 115 20.71 13.90 -20.22
CA ASN A 115 21.94 14.68 -20.05
C ASN A 115 21.69 16.17 -19.80
N ASP A 116 20.47 16.67 -20.03
CA ASP A 116 20.13 18.07 -19.81
C ASP A 116 19.91 18.35 -18.30
N ALA A 117 20.33 19.55 -17.88
CA ALA A 117 20.32 19.92 -16.45
C ALA A 117 18.92 19.92 -15.84
N GLU A 118 17.90 20.35 -16.56
CA GLU A 118 16.51 20.40 -16.07
C GLU A 118 15.96 19.00 -15.86
N SER A 119 16.11 18.08 -16.81
CA SER A 119 15.70 16.69 -16.67
C SER A 119 16.43 16.01 -15.52
N ARG A 120 17.72 16.20 -15.39
CA ARG A 120 18.52 15.63 -14.30
C ARG A 120 18.05 16.13 -12.93
N SER A 121 17.76 17.42 -12.81
CA SER A 121 17.24 17.99 -11.56
C SER A 121 15.92 17.35 -11.15
N LYS A 122 14.99 17.14 -12.09
CA LYS A 122 13.72 16.47 -11.83
C LYS A 122 13.90 14.99 -11.50
N LEU A 123 14.78 14.30 -12.21
CA LEU A 123 15.10 12.90 -11.97
C LEU A 123 15.76 12.69 -10.60
N ASP A 124 16.65 13.57 -10.18
CA ASP A 124 17.27 13.51 -8.86
C ASP A 124 16.23 13.72 -7.75
N SER A 125 15.32 14.68 -7.92
CA SER A 125 14.21 14.90 -6.99
C SER A 125 13.26 13.71 -6.92
N LEU A 126 12.95 13.09 -8.05
CA LEU A 126 12.15 11.88 -8.13
C LEU A 126 12.84 10.69 -7.45
N ASP A 127 14.14 10.55 -7.62
CA ASP A 127 14.90 9.46 -6.98
C ASP A 127 14.82 9.55 -5.45
N VAL A 128 14.98 10.75 -4.90
CA VAL A 128 14.85 10.99 -3.46
C VAL A 128 13.44 10.67 -2.96
N ALA A 129 12.42 11.19 -3.62
CA ALA A 129 11.02 10.94 -3.25
C ALA A 129 10.65 9.45 -3.41
N PHE A 130 11.13 8.81 -4.46
CA PHE A 130 10.86 7.40 -4.74
C PHE A 130 11.50 6.46 -3.71
N LYS A 131 12.67 6.77 -3.18
CA LYS A 131 13.30 5.96 -2.12
C LYS A 131 12.43 5.85 -0.88
N GLU A 132 11.85 6.95 -0.43
CA GLU A 132 10.90 6.93 0.69
C GLU A 132 9.63 6.16 0.35
N TYR A 133 9.12 6.38 -0.83
CA TYR A 133 7.94 5.70 -1.38
C TYR A 133 8.15 4.19 -1.48
N GLN A 134 9.29 3.78 -2.02
CA GLN A 134 9.68 2.38 -2.15
C GLN A 134 9.86 1.71 -0.78
N GLY A 135 10.44 2.42 0.18
CA GLY A 135 10.58 1.95 1.55
C GLY A 135 9.22 1.65 2.20
N ALA A 136 8.24 2.53 2.04
CA ALA A 136 6.88 2.32 2.53
C ALA A 136 6.21 1.11 1.87
N ILE A 137 6.35 0.96 0.56
CA ILE A 137 5.79 -0.18 -0.19
C ILE A 137 6.45 -1.49 0.22
N SER A 138 7.77 -1.52 0.36
CA SER A 138 8.51 -2.71 0.80
C SER A 138 8.09 -3.14 2.20
N SER A 139 7.85 -2.19 3.11
CA SER A 139 7.34 -2.48 4.45
C SER A 139 5.93 -3.07 4.41
N ILE A 140 5.06 -2.55 3.56
CA ILE A 140 3.71 -3.11 3.36
C ILE A 140 3.79 -4.55 2.87
N LEU A 141 4.56 -4.81 1.81
CA LEU A 141 4.67 -6.13 1.21
C LEU A 141 5.37 -7.14 2.13
N GLY A 142 6.36 -6.70 2.91
CA GLY A 142 7.07 -7.55 3.86
C GLY A 142 6.22 -7.97 5.06
N ASN A 143 5.17 -7.24 5.38
CA ASN A 143 4.27 -7.51 6.51
C ASN A 143 2.89 -8.04 6.09
N MET A 144 2.76 -8.51 4.86
CA MET A 144 1.46 -8.95 4.31
C MET A 144 0.80 -10.06 5.13
N GLN A 145 1.53 -11.10 5.49
CA GLN A 145 0.98 -12.25 6.23
C GLN A 145 0.46 -11.85 7.62
N PRO A 146 1.20 -11.12 8.46
CA PRO A 146 0.68 -10.63 9.73
C PRO A 146 -0.53 -9.71 9.58
N LEU A 147 -0.57 -8.86 8.54
CA LEU A 147 -1.68 -7.95 8.29
C LEU A 147 -2.97 -8.70 7.91
N VAL A 148 -2.87 -9.74 7.09
CA VAL A 148 -4.00 -10.62 6.75
C VAL A 148 -4.56 -11.27 8.02
N LEU A 149 -3.71 -11.84 8.85
CA LEU A 149 -4.12 -12.48 10.11
C LEU A 149 -4.80 -11.49 11.06
N SER A 150 -4.29 -10.28 11.19
CA SER A 150 -4.87 -9.21 12.02
C SER A 150 -6.29 -8.85 11.59
N LYS A 151 -6.49 -8.63 10.30
CA LYS A 151 -7.80 -8.27 9.75
C LYS A 151 -8.81 -9.40 9.91
N GLN A 152 -8.41 -10.63 9.65
CA GLN A 152 -9.26 -11.81 9.84
C GLN A 152 -9.64 -12.02 11.30
N ALA A 153 -8.70 -11.87 12.24
CA ALA A 153 -8.97 -11.96 13.65
C ALA A 153 -9.94 -10.88 14.14
N GLY A 154 -9.81 -9.63 13.65
CA GLY A 154 -10.73 -8.54 13.95
C GLY A 154 -12.16 -8.84 13.51
N SER A 155 -12.36 -9.28 12.28
CA SER A 155 -13.67 -9.70 11.76
C SER A 155 -14.26 -10.88 12.53
N ARG A 156 -13.45 -11.84 12.92
CA ARG A 156 -13.87 -13.00 13.69
C ARG A 156 -14.31 -12.62 15.11
N ILE A 157 -13.59 -11.74 15.78
CA ILE A 157 -13.97 -11.22 17.10
C ILE A 157 -15.34 -10.54 17.06
N PHE A 158 -15.61 -9.72 16.07
CA PHE A 158 -16.91 -9.06 15.91
C PHE A 158 -18.04 -10.07 15.80
N ARG A 159 -17.88 -11.08 14.96
CA ARG A 159 -18.85 -12.16 14.74
C ARG A 159 -19.08 -13.00 16.01
N GLU A 160 -18.00 -13.37 16.68
CA GLU A 160 -18.04 -14.17 17.91
C GLU A 160 -18.68 -13.37 19.07
N SER A 161 -18.50 -12.06 19.13
CA SER A 161 -19.15 -11.19 20.11
C SER A 161 -20.68 -11.19 19.94
N GLU A 162 -21.18 -11.18 18.71
CA GLU A 162 -22.62 -11.31 18.44
C GLU A 162 -23.16 -12.69 18.87
N GLU A 163 -22.40 -13.77 18.61
CA GLU A 163 -22.80 -15.14 19.00
C GLU A 163 -22.81 -15.29 20.51
N LEU A 164 -21.83 -14.73 21.22
CA LEU A 164 -21.81 -14.72 22.69
C LEU A 164 -23.01 -13.97 23.27
N LEU A 165 -23.37 -12.85 22.69
CA LEU A 165 -24.52 -12.05 23.11
C LEU A 165 -25.81 -12.87 22.97
N LYS A 166 -26.01 -13.51 21.82
CA LYS A 166 -27.16 -14.39 21.55
C LYS A 166 -27.22 -15.57 22.49
N ALA A 167 -26.08 -16.19 22.79
CA ALA A 167 -26.00 -17.32 23.73
C ALA A 167 -26.36 -16.89 25.16
N THR A 168 -25.96 -15.69 25.57
CA THR A 168 -26.28 -15.13 26.89
C THR A 168 -27.76 -14.79 27.00
N ASP A 169 -28.36 -14.22 25.97
CA ASP A 169 -29.80 -13.92 25.94
C ASP A 169 -30.64 -15.21 26.03
N ASN A 170 -30.25 -16.28 25.35
CA ASN A 170 -30.92 -17.58 25.42
C ASN A 170 -30.84 -18.21 26.80
N LEU A 171 -29.79 -17.94 27.57
CA LEU A 171 -29.65 -18.42 28.94
C LEU A 171 -30.48 -17.61 29.94
N SER A 172 -30.80 -16.37 29.64
CA SER A 172 -31.59 -15.51 30.51
C SER A 172 -33.11 -15.71 30.38
N VAL A 173 -33.57 -16.37 29.32
CA VAL A 173 -34.98 -16.64 29.01
C VAL A 173 -35.42 -18.07 29.47
N GLY A 174 -34.50 -18.93 29.87
CA GLY A 174 -34.75 -20.26 30.40
C GLY A 174 -34.77 -20.29 31.92
#